data_5e840125347c3435a49974827b2f67b4
#
_entry.id   5e840125347c3435a49974827b2f67b4
#
_cell.length_a   1.000
_cell.length_b   1.000
_cell.length_c   1.000
_cell.angle_alpha   90.00
_cell.angle_beta   90.00
_cell.angle_gamma   90.00
#
_symmetry.space_group_name_H-M   'P 1'
#
loop_
_entity.id
_entity.type
_entity.pdbx_description
1 polymer ?
#
loop_
_entity_poly.entity_id
_entity_poly.type
_entity_poly.pdbx_seq_one_letter_code
_entity_poly.pdbx_strand_id
1 'polypeptide(L)'
;MTKKIVITGMGATSPIGGTARDSWNALLAGESGARPLEHEWVTELALPVTFAATAKQSAAEVLERHELKRLDPSSQFALIAGREAWADAGAPDVAPERLAVDWSTGIGGVWTLLDAWDTLRERGPRRVLPMTVPMLMPNGPGAAVGMDLHARAGIRTVVSACASSTEALVNAYDHLQAGLADVVIAGGSEAAIHPLPIAAFASMQALSRRNDDPAIASRPYDLGRDGFVLGEGAAALVVETEEHAKARGARIYAELLGGAVTSDAYHITAPDPEGSAAARAMKAAIEGAGASLSDVVHVNAHAT
;
A
#
# COMPACT_ATOMS: atom_id res chain seq x y z
N MET A 1 19.79 6.51 23.78
CA MET A 1 18.84 5.44 24.18
C MET A 1 17.95 5.16 22.98
N THR A 2 17.72 3.89 22.65
CA THR A 2 16.80 3.51 21.58
C THR A 2 15.37 3.81 22.04
N LYS A 3 14.61 4.52 21.23
CA LYS A 3 13.21 4.84 21.53
C LYS A 3 12.35 3.59 21.29
N LYS A 4 11.36 3.38 22.11
CA LYS A 4 10.30 2.41 21.80
C LYS A 4 9.32 3.03 20.84
N ILE A 5 9.01 2.32 19.78
CA ILE A 5 8.09 2.75 18.72
C ILE A 5 6.87 1.85 18.76
N VAL A 6 5.68 2.46 18.71
CA VAL A 6 4.40 1.76 18.87
C VAL A 6 3.42 2.11 17.77
N ILE A 7 2.49 1.20 17.51
CA ILE A 7 1.38 1.37 16.57
C ILE A 7 0.14 1.74 17.37
N THR A 8 -0.49 2.86 17.05
CA THR A 8 -1.64 3.40 17.78
C THR A 8 -2.90 3.56 16.95
N GLY A 9 -2.80 3.46 15.63
CA GLY A 9 -3.94 3.51 14.72
C GLY A 9 -3.73 2.70 13.48
N MET A 10 -4.83 2.23 12.90
CA MET A 10 -4.87 1.45 11.67
C MET A 10 -6.00 1.91 10.76
N GLY A 11 -5.77 1.90 9.46
CA GLY A 11 -6.79 2.15 8.45
C GLY A 11 -6.53 1.34 7.18
N ALA A 12 -7.58 0.95 6.50
CA ALA A 12 -7.47 0.22 5.25
C ALA A 12 -8.70 0.40 4.36
N THR A 13 -8.49 0.34 3.06
CA THR A 13 -9.52 0.06 2.08
C THR A 13 -9.02 -1.06 1.18
N SER A 14 -9.80 -2.09 1.02
CA SER A 14 -9.35 -3.35 0.40
C SER A 14 -10.47 -3.99 -0.43
N PRO A 15 -10.15 -5.03 -1.22
CA PRO A 15 -11.17 -5.79 -1.95
C PRO A 15 -12.20 -6.52 -1.09
N ILE A 16 -11.94 -6.69 0.20
CA ILE A 16 -12.82 -7.39 1.13
C ILE A 16 -13.45 -6.49 2.19
N GLY A 17 -13.02 -5.21 2.29
CA GLY A 17 -13.59 -4.28 3.27
C GLY A 17 -13.29 -2.82 2.96
N GLY A 18 -14.23 -1.92 3.26
CA GLY A 18 -14.04 -0.47 3.15
C GLY A 18 -13.24 0.14 4.31
N THR A 19 -13.08 -0.60 5.40
CA THR A 19 -12.31 -0.22 6.59
C THR A 19 -11.35 -1.34 6.99
N ALA A 20 -10.39 -1.04 7.86
CA ALA A 20 -9.48 -2.04 8.44
C ALA A 20 -10.27 -3.12 9.20
N ARG A 21 -11.31 -2.72 9.95
CA ARG A 21 -12.15 -3.64 10.71
C ARG A 21 -12.99 -4.54 9.81
N ASP A 22 -13.59 -3.99 8.78
CA ASP A 22 -14.38 -4.79 7.81
C ASP A 22 -13.48 -5.77 7.07
N SER A 23 -12.31 -5.32 6.63
CA SER A 23 -11.30 -6.17 6.00
C SER A 23 -10.86 -7.33 6.91
N TRP A 24 -10.66 -7.06 8.20
CA TRP A 24 -10.31 -8.09 9.18
C TRP A 24 -11.43 -9.12 9.38
N ASN A 25 -12.67 -8.65 9.51
CA ASN A 25 -13.82 -9.54 9.67
C ASN A 25 -14.02 -10.45 8.45
N ALA A 26 -13.91 -9.89 7.25
CA ALA A 26 -14.00 -10.64 6.00
C ALA A 26 -12.85 -11.65 5.84
N LEU A 27 -11.63 -11.25 6.24
CA LEU A 27 -10.47 -12.16 6.27
C LEU A 27 -10.70 -13.36 7.18
N LEU A 28 -11.22 -13.14 8.40
CA LEU A 28 -11.57 -14.21 9.33
C LEU A 28 -12.69 -15.11 8.82
N ALA A 29 -13.60 -14.56 8.03
CA ALA A 29 -14.66 -15.32 7.37
C ALA A 29 -14.19 -16.11 6.12
N GLY A 30 -12.93 -15.91 5.69
CA GLY A 30 -12.38 -16.53 4.48
C GLY A 30 -12.97 -15.98 3.18
N GLU A 31 -13.44 -14.72 3.19
CA GLU A 31 -13.98 -14.08 1.99
C GLU A 31 -12.88 -13.79 0.97
N SER A 32 -13.16 -14.07 -0.31
CA SER A 32 -12.31 -13.67 -1.42
C SER A 32 -12.77 -12.35 -2.01
N GLY A 33 -11.82 -11.44 -2.27
CA GLY A 33 -12.07 -10.18 -2.99
C GLY A 33 -11.92 -10.28 -4.51
N ALA A 34 -11.46 -11.43 -5.03
CA ALA A 34 -11.30 -11.63 -6.46
C ALA A 34 -12.66 -11.87 -7.14
N ARG A 35 -12.94 -11.08 -8.20
CA ARG A 35 -14.23 -11.13 -8.91
C ARG A 35 -14.05 -10.75 -10.38
N PRO A 36 -14.96 -11.17 -11.27
CA PRO A 36 -14.94 -10.76 -12.67
C PRO A 36 -14.93 -9.22 -12.79
N LEU A 37 -14.21 -8.73 -13.79
CA LEU A 37 -14.22 -7.32 -14.17
C LEU A 37 -15.36 -7.06 -15.15
N GLU A 38 -16.26 -6.13 -14.80
CA GLU A 38 -17.45 -5.79 -15.60
C GLU A 38 -17.20 -4.61 -16.58
N HIS A 39 -15.94 -4.30 -16.84
CA HIS A 39 -15.56 -3.20 -17.74
C HIS A 39 -15.61 -3.65 -19.22
N GLU A 40 -16.14 -2.80 -20.09
CA GLU A 40 -16.25 -3.06 -21.54
C GLU A 40 -14.88 -3.35 -22.17
N TRP A 41 -13.83 -2.64 -21.75
CA TRP A 41 -12.47 -2.82 -22.26
C TRP A 41 -11.89 -4.25 -22.03
N VAL A 42 -12.43 -5.03 -21.09
CA VAL A 42 -12.01 -6.44 -20.89
C VAL A 42 -12.27 -7.25 -22.15
N THR A 43 -13.46 -7.09 -22.73
CA THR A 43 -13.90 -7.78 -23.94
C THR A 43 -13.33 -7.12 -25.19
N GLU A 44 -13.36 -5.80 -25.28
CA GLU A 44 -12.87 -5.03 -26.43
C GLU A 44 -11.39 -5.28 -26.72
N LEU A 45 -10.58 -5.39 -25.67
CA LEU A 45 -9.14 -5.65 -25.78
C LEU A 45 -8.78 -7.15 -25.71
N ALA A 46 -9.77 -8.03 -25.59
CA ALA A 46 -9.58 -9.48 -25.48
C ALA A 46 -8.52 -9.85 -24.43
N LEU A 47 -8.62 -9.28 -23.24
CA LEU A 47 -7.64 -9.52 -22.17
C LEU A 47 -7.61 -10.98 -21.74
N PRO A 48 -6.43 -11.58 -21.54
CA PRO A 48 -6.31 -13.00 -21.18
C PRO A 48 -6.70 -13.27 -19.73
N VAL A 49 -6.77 -12.24 -18.88
CA VAL A 49 -7.24 -12.28 -17.50
C VAL A 49 -8.39 -11.31 -17.36
N THR A 50 -9.56 -11.81 -16.94
CA THR A 50 -10.83 -11.09 -16.95
C THR A 50 -11.36 -10.80 -15.54
N PHE A 51 -10.54 -10.99 -14.52
CA PHE A 51 -10.87 -10.77 -13.13
C PHE A 51 -9.75 -10.06 -12.39
N ALA A 52 -10.11 -9.44 -11.27
CA ALA A 52 -9.17 -8.77 -10.36
C ALA A 52 -9.82 -8.61 -8.97
N ALA A 53 -9.05 -8.12 -8.01
CA ALA A 53 -9.53 -7.80 -6.67
C ALA A 53 -9.67 -6.28 -6.51
N THR A 54 -10.77 -5.71 -7.03
CA THR A 54 -11.08 -4.28 -6.94
C THR A 54 -11.54 -3.90 -5.53
N ALA A 55 -11.28 -2.67 -5.09
CA ALA A 55 -11.72 -2.18 -3.79
C ALA A 55 -13.23 -2.41 -3.58
N LYS A 56 -13.62 -2.90 -2.40
CA LYS A 56 -15.02 -3.23 -2.09
C LYS A 56 -15.90 -2.00 -2.02
N GLN A 57 -15.37 -0.91 -1.47
CA GLN A 57 -16.03 0.38 -1.39
C GLN A 57 -15.44 1.35 -2.41
N SER A 58 -16.31 1.97 -3.19
CA SER A 58 -15.88 3.00 -4.13
C SER A 58 -15.38 4.23 -3.38
N ALA A 59 -14.29 4.82 -3.85
CA ALA A 59 -13.81 6.09 -3.31
C ALA A 59 -14.87 7.21 -3.41
N ALA A 60 -15.76 7.13 -4.40
CA ALA A 60 -16.86 8.09 -4.58
C ALA A 60 -17.95 8.04 -3.48
N GLU A 61 -17.99 6.99 -2.68
CA GLU A 61 -18.89 6.87 -1.53
C GLU A 61 -18.31 7.55 -0.28
N VAL A 62 -17.00 7.81 -0.26
CA VAL A 62 -16.26 8.30 0.92
C VAL A 62 -15.71 9.70 0.72
N LEU A 63 -15.19 9.98 -0.47
CA LEU A 63 -14.49 11.22 -0.77
C LEU A 63 -15.39 12.27 -1.41
N GLU A 64 -15.07 13.53 -1.16
CA GLU A 64 -15.75 14.66 -1.78
C GLU A 64 -15.47 14.75 -3.28
N ARG A 65 -16.43 15.26 -4.05
CA ARG A 65 -16.30 15.39 -5.51
C ARG A 65 -15.05 16.16 -5.97
N HIS A 66 -14.57 17.10 -5.17
CA HIS A 66 -13.38 17.87 -5.53
C HIS A 66 -12.09 17.06 -5.32
N GLU A 67 -12.06 16.13 -4.35
CA GLU A 67 -10.94 15.22 -4.08
C GLU A 67 -10.83 14.19 -5.21
N LEU A 68 -11.96 13.56 -5.59
CA LEU A 68 -12.02 12.62 -6.71
C LEU A 68 -11.48 13.19 -8.02
N LYS A 69 -11.66 14.50 -8.27
CA LYS A 69 -11.21 15.17 -9.49
C LYS A 69 -9.72 15.55 -9.50
N ARG A 70 -9.08 15.59 -8.33
CA ARG A 70 -7.71 16.09 -8.16
C ARG A 70 -6.71 15.02 -7.74
N LEU A 71 -7.20 13.82 -7.46
CA LEU A 71 -6.41 12.71 -6.97
C LEU A 71 -6.51 11.53 -7.93
N ASP A 72 -5.37 10.93 -8.25
CA ASP A 72 -5.34 9.60 -8.88
C ASP A 72 -6.00 8.57 -7.95
N PRO A 73 -6.61 7.49 -8.47
CA PRO A 73 -7.22 6.45 -7.63
C PRO A 73 -6.31 5.91 -6.51
N SER A 74 -5.01 5.76 -6.75
CA SER A 74 -4.06 5.36 -5.71
C SER A 74 -3.97 6.37 -4.56
N SER A 75 -4.04 7.67 -4.87
CA SER A 75 -4.06 8.75 -3.89
C SER A 75 -5.41 8.86 -3.17
N GLN A 76 -6.51 8.50 -3.85
CA GLN A 76 -7.84 8.42 -3.24
C GLN A 76 -7.87 7.34 -2.16
N PHE A 77 -7.38 6.14 -2.46
CA PHE A 77 -7.29 5.06 -1.48
C PHE A 77 -6.36 5.43 -0.31
N ALA A 78 -5.24 6.08 -0.61
CA ALA A 78 -4.32 6.56 0.43
C ALA A 78 -5.01 7.51 1.41
N LEU A 79 -5.78 8.46 0.90
CA LEU A 79 -6.50 9.43 1.73
C LEU A 79 -7.55 8.76 2.62
N ILE A 80 -8.30 7.77 2.08
CA ILE A 80 -9.29 6.99 2.83
C ILE A 80 -8.61 6.24 3.98
N ALA A 81 -7.59 5.45 3.69
CA ALA A 81 -6.90 4.65 4.70
C ALA A 81 -6.14 5.52 5.71
N GLY A 82 -5.53 6.62 5.27
CA GLY A 82 -4.82 7.55 6.13
C GLY A 82 -5.75 8.26 7.13
N ARG A 83 -6.92 8.71 6.68
CA ARG A 83 -7.95 9.33 7.54
C ARG A 83 -8.51 8.34 8.56
N GLU A 84 -8.77 7.10 8.16
CA GLU A 84 -9.21 6.06 9.08
C GLU A 84 -8.15 5.78 10.14
N ALA A 85 -6.89 5.58 9.74
CA ALA A 85 -5.79 5.32 10.69
C ALA A 85 -5.62 6.48 11.68
N TRP A 86 -5.70 7.72 11.20
CA TRP A 86 -5.61 8.91 12.03
C TRP A 86 -6.75 9.00 13.05
N ALA A 87 -7.99 8.74 12.60
CA ALA A 87 -9.16 8.71 13.46
C ALA A 87 -9.08 7.58 14.50
N ASP A 88 -8.66 6.38 14.09
CA ASP A 88 -8.48 5.22 14.98
C ASP A 88 -7.40 5.47 16.05
N ALA A 89 -6.35 6.23 15.71
CA ALA A 89 -5.35 6.69 16.67
C ALA A 89 -5.88 7.76 17.66
N GLY A 90 -7.12 8.21 17.51
CA GLY A 90 -7.72 9.27 18.30
C GLY A 90 -7.29 10.67 17.88
N ALA A 91 -6.92 10.86 16.61
CA ALA A 91 -6.47 12.14 16.04
C ALA A 91 -5.41 12.84 16.92
N PRO A 92 -4.19 12.32 16.99
CA PRO A 92 -3.15 12.82 17.89
C PRO A 92 -2.95 14.34 17.80
N ASP A 93 -2.93 15.03 18.94
CA ASP A 93 -2.49 16.42 19.00
C ASP A 93 -0.96 16.45 18.95
N VAL A 94 -0.43 16.78 17.78
CA VAL A 94 1.01 16.83 17.52
C VAL A 94 1.34 18.08 16.70
N ALA A 95 2.46 18.73 17.01
CA ALA A 95 2.93 19.87 16.23
C ALA A 95 3.16 19.43 14.77
N PRO A 96 2.71 20.20 13.77
CA PRO A 96 2.89 19.85 12.35
C PRO A 96 4.33 19.52 11.97
N GLU A 97 5.30 20.20 12.57
CA GLU A 97 6.74 20.00 12.37
C GLU A 97 7.25 18.69 13.00
N ARG A 98 6.40 17.98 13.76
CA ARG A 98 6.68 16.68 14.39
C ARG A 98 5.85 15.54 13.82
N LEU A 99 4.97 15.82 12.85
CA LEU A 99 4.19 14.86 12.10
C LEU A 99 4.81 14.61 10.72
N ALA A 100 5.13 13.36 10.41
CA ALA A 100 5.67 12.95 9.11
C ALA A 100 4.74 11.93 8.40
N VAL A 101 4.96 11.74 7.11
CA VAL A 101 4.31 10.71 6.30
C VAL A 101 5.39 9.93 5.55
N ASP A 102 5.38 8.61 5.71
CA ASP A 102 6.16 7.66 4.91
C ASP A 102 5.18 6.78 4.14
N TRP A 103 4.94 7.11 2.87
CA TRP A 103 3.91 6.47 2.05
C TRP A 103 4.46 5.99 0.74
N SER A 104 4.08 4.78 0.34
CA SER A 104 4.66 4.13 -0.84
C SER A 104 3.60 3.60 -1.80
N THR A 105 4.04 3.37 -3.03
CA THR A 105 3.29 2.74 -4.12
C THR A 105 4.27 2.01 -5.03
N GLY A 106 3.82 0.98 -5.71
CA GLY A 106 4.66 0.25 -6.67
C GLY A 106 4.77 0.95 -8.03
N ILE A 107 3.69 1.59 -8.48
CA ILE A 107 3.62 2.19 -9.83
C ILE A 107 3.29 3.69 -9.77
N GLY A 108 2.48 4.13 -8.81
CA GLY A 108 1.98 5.50 -8.72
C GLY A 108 0.70 5.71 -9.50
N GLY A 109 0.49 6.93 -10.03
CA GLY A 109 -0.73 7.33 -10.71
C GLY A 109 -0.86 6.78 -12.13
N VAL A 110 -0.92 5.47 -12.28
CA VAL A 110 -0.99 4.79 -13.58
C VAL A 110 -2.25 5.13 -14.38
N TRP A 111 -3.40 5.24 -13.72
CA TRP A 111 -4.64 5.65 -14.36
C TRP A 111 -4.51 7.05 -14.95
N THR A 112 -4.04 8.00 -14.17
CA THR A 112 -3.83 9.38 -14.61
C THR A 112 -2.86 9.46 -15.80
N LEU A 113 -1.77 8.68 -15.77
CA LEU A 113 -0.79 8.67 -16.85
C LEU A 113 -1.40 8.17 -18.17
N LEU A 114 -2.11 7.05 -18.12
CA LEU A 114 -2.65 6.40 -19.31
C LEU A 114 -3.84 7.17 -19.89
N ASP A 115 -4.77 7.61 -19.06
CA ASP A 115 -5.91 8.45 -19.48
C ASP A 115 -5.45 9.80 -20.06
N ALA A 116 -4.39 10.39 -19.50
CA ALA A 116 -3.82 11.63 -20.03
C ALA A 116 -3.13 11.40 -21.38
N TRP A 117 -2.49 10.25 -21.59
CA TRP A 117 -1.93 9.86 -22.86
C TRP A 117 -3.01 9.71 -23.94
N ASP A 118 -4.10 9.03 -23.65
CA ASP A 118 -5.21 8.88 -24.58
C ASP A 118 -5.88 10.23 -24.88
N THR A 119 -6.09 11.05 -23.84
CA THR A 119 -6.57 12.43 -24.03
C THR A 119 -5.65 13.25 -24.94
N LEU A 120 -4.33 13.14 -24.78
CA LEU A 120 -3.36 13.82 -25.62
C LEU A 120 -3.48 13.38 -27.10
N ARG A 121 -3.59 12.08 -27.32
CA ARG A 121 -3.69 11.48 -28.66
C ARG A 121 -5.00 11.83 -29.38
N GLU A 122 -6.10 11.75 -28.66
CA GLU A 122 -7.44 11.91 -29.25
C GLU A 122 -7.88 13.37 -29.34
N ARG A 123 -7.52 14.21 -28.36
CA ARG A 123 -8.07 15.56 -28.16
C ARG A 123 -7.02 16.67 -28.20
N GLY A 124 -5.74 16.30 -28.27
CA GLY A 124 -4.62 17.23 -28.34
C GLY A 124 -4.20 17.84 -26.99
N PRO A 125 -3.06 18.57 -26.97
CA PRO A 125 -2.38 19.00 -25.74
C PRO A 125 -3.21 19.98 -24.88
N ARG A 126 -4.11 20.73 -25.47
CA ARG A 126 -4.96 21.70 -24.74
C ARG A 126 -6.02 21.03 -23.85
N ARG A 127 -6.23 19.73 -23.99
CA ARG A 127 -7.22 18.96 -23.23
C ARG A 127 -6.61 18.16 -22.08
N VAL A 128 -5.28 18.03 -22.06
CA VAL A 128 -4.57 17.42 -20.93
C VAL A 128 -4.74 18.28 -19.68
N LEU A 129 -5.10 17.67 -18.57
CA LEU A 129 -5.37 18.39 -17.31
C LEU A 129 -4.08 18.99 -16.75
N PRO A 130 -4.10 20.23 -16.23
CA PRO A 130 -2.93 20.83 -15.56
C PRO A 130 -2.43 20.01 -14.37
N MET A 131 -3.33 19.27 -13.69
CA MET A 131 -3.02 18.43 -12.55
C MET A 131 -2.44 17.06 -12.91
N THR A 132 -2.30 16.72 -14.19
CA THR A 132 -1.79 15.42 -14.64
C THR A 132 -0.45 15.08 -13.99
N VAL A 133 0.51 16.01 -14.00
CA VAL A 133 1.84 15.75 -13.43
C VAL A 133 1.79 15.47 -11.92
N PRO A 134 1.20 16.32 -11.06
CA PRO A 134 1.07 16.00 -9.64
C PRO A 134 0.31 14.70 -9.36
N MET A 135 -0.70 14.38 -10.15
CA MET A 135 -1.53 13.19 -9.95
C MET A 135 -0.80 11.89 -10.33
N LEU A 136 0.03 11.92 -11.40
CA LEU A 136 0.73 10.71 -11.85
C LEU A 136 2.00 10.38 -11.02
N MET A 137 2.52 11.33 -10.26
CA MET A 137 3.79 11.14 -9.54
C MET A 137 3.63 10.11 -8.39
N PRO A 138 4.61 9.20 -8.20
CA PRO A 138 4.55 8.20 -7.11
C PRO A 138 4.45 8.78 -5.70
N ASN A 139 4.90 10.01 -5.49
CA ASN A 139 4.74 10.69 -4.19
C ASN A 139 3.35 11.32 -3.98
N GLY A 140 2.47 11.27 -4.99
CA GLY A 140 1.10 11.80 -4.93
C GLY A 140 0.29 11.30 -3.73
N PRO A 141 0.23 9.98 -3.48
CA PRO A 141 -0.49 9.41 -2.35
C PRO A 141 -0.01 9.96 -0.99
N GLY A 142 1.30 9.94 -0.74
CA GLY A 142 1.89 10.49 0.48
C GLY A 142 1.67 11.99 0.64
N ALA A 143 1.76 12.73 -0.47
CA ALA A 143 1.47 14.16 -0.49
C ALA A 143 0.00 14.46 -0.16
N ALA A 144 -0.95 13.66 -0.67
CA ALA A 144 -2.37 13.81 -0.36
C ALA A 144 -2.64 13.65 1.14
N VAL A 145 -2.12 12.57 1.75
CA VAL A 145 -2.23 12.31 3.19
C VAL A 145 -1.55 13.41 4.01
N GLY A 146 -0.33 13.81 3.61
CA GLY A 146 0.44 14.82 4.35
C GLY A 146 -0.18 16.21 4.29
N MET A 147 -0.80 16.59 3.17
CA MET A 147 -1.55 17.84 3.05
C MET A 147 -2.82 17.83 3.89
N ASP A 148 -3.57 16.73 3.89
CA ASP A 148 -4.80 16.56 4.66
C ASP A 148 -4.55 16.67 6.17
N LEU A 149 -3.47 16.06 6.66
CA LEU A 149 -3.10 16.02 8.06
C LEU A 149 -2.12 17.14 8.48
N HIS A 150 -1.78 18.05 7.57
CA HIS A 150 -0.82 19.15 7.80
C HIS A 150 0.57 18.69 8.27
N ALA A 151 1.05 17.54 7.80
CA ALA A 151 2.35 17.00 8.15
C ALA A 151 3.51 17.84 7.57
N ARG A 152 4.43 18.30 8.42
CA ARG A 152 5.55 19.18 8.07
C ARG A 152 6.93 18.65 8.47
N ALA A 153 7.01 17.56 9.21
CA ALA A 153 8.30 16.93 9.54
C ALA A 153 8.96 16.22 8.31
N GLY A 154 8.17 16.02 7.26
CA GLY A 154 8.63 15.45 6.00
C GLY A 154 7.62 14.46 5.41
N ILE A 155 7.62 14.36 4.08
CA ILE A 155 6.84 13.36 3.34
C ILE A 155 7.83 12.60 2.48
N ARG A 156 7.95 11.28 2.68
CA ARG A 156 8.85 10.42 1.95
C ARG A 156 8.08 9.37 1.18
N THR A 157 8.60 9.04 0.01
CA THR A 157 8.06 7.96 -0.81
C THR A 157 9.21 7.11 -1.32
N VAL A 158 9.18 5.84 -1.00
CA VAL A 158 10.06 4.84 -1.59
C VAL A 158 9.28 4.00 -2.59
N VAL A 159 9.96 3.58 -3.65
CA VAL A 159 9.40 2.71 -4.67
C VAL A 159 10.34 1.51 -4.83
N SER A 160 9.95 0.41 -4.21
CA SER A 160 10.64 -0.88 -4.22
C SER A 160 9.69 -2.02 -4.61
N ALA A 161 8.84 -1.73 -5.62
CA ALA A 161 7.81 -2.65 -6.11
C ALA A 161 6.93 -3.18 -4.96
N CYS A 162 6.77 -4.50 -4.85
CA CYS A 162 5.92 -5.13 -3.83
C CYS A 162 6.39 -4.89 -2.38
N ALA A 163 7.67 -4.58 -2.17
CA ALA A 163 8.25 -4.30 -0.85
C ALA A 163 8.01 -2.85 -0.36
N SER A 164 7.48 -1.97 -1.22
CA SER A 164 7.40 -0.52 -0.96
C SER A 164 6.73 -0.18 0.38
N SER A 165 5.59 -0.78 0.70
CA SER A 165 4.87 -0.48 1.95
C SER A 165 5.59 -0.97 3.19
N THR A 166 6.28 -2.12 3.12
CA THR A 166 7.12 -2.62 4.21
C THR A 166 8.32 -1.69 4.44
N GLU A 167 8.94 -1.22 3.36
CA GLU A 167 10.05 -0.27 3.43
C GLU A 167 9.60 1.10 3.98
N ALA A 168 8.37 1.54 3.67
CA ALA A 168 7.80 2.74 4.29
C ALA A 168 7.70 2.61 5.84
N LEU A 169 7.35 1.41 6.35
CA LEU A 169 7.35 1.14 7.79
C LEU A 169 8.75 1.17 8.40
N VAL A 170 9.76 0.63 7.69
CA VAL A 170 11.17 0.71 8.13
C VAL A 170 11.60 2.17 8.20
N ASN A 171 11.28 2.97 7.18
CA ASN A 171 11.60 4.41 7.18
C ASN A 171 10.90 5.17 8.30
N ALA A 172 9.64 4.85 8.60
CA ALA A 172 8.92 5.44 9.72
C ALA A 172 9.60 5.13 11.07
N TYR A 173 10.03 3.88 11.25
CA TYR A 173 10.81 3.48 12.42
C TYR A 173 12.10 4.33 12.54
N ASP A 174 12.88 4.42 11.47
CA ASP A 174 14.12 5.19 11.43
C ASP A 174 13.89 6.69 11.67
N HIS A 175 12.81 7.25 11.11
CA HIS A 175 12.40 8.64 11.32
C HIS A 175 12.18 8.95 12.81
N LEU A 176 11.45 8.07 13.50
CA LEU A 176 11.16 8.19 14.92
C LEU A 176 12.41 7.96 15.78
N GLN A 177 13.23 6.94 15.45
CA GLN A 177 14.49 6.66 16.15
C GLN A 177 15.45 7.85 16.05
N ALA A 178 15.55 8.47 14.88
CA ALA A 178 16.39 9.66 14.66
C ALA A 178 15.84 10.92 15.35
N GLY A 179 14.63 10.88 15.91
CA GLY A 179 14.02 12.04 16.57
C GLY A 179 13.54 13.14 15.61
N LEU A 180 13.37 12.83 14.35
CA LEU A 180 12.91 13.78 13.34
C LEU A 180 11.40 14.02 13.38
N ALA A 181 10.64 13.06 13.92
CA ALA A 181 9.20 13.14 14.15
C ALA A 181 8.85 12.51 15.50
N ASP A 182 7.63 12.78 15.99
CA ASP A 182 7.02 12.10 17.14
C ASP A 182 5.91 11.15 16.69
N VAL A 183 5.26 11.48 15.57
CA VAL A 183 4.21 10.67 14.92
C VAL A 183 4.51 10.57 13.43
N VAL A 184 4.35 9.38 12.87
CA VAL A 184 4.45 9.12 11.44
C VAL A 184 3.23 8.35 10.97
N ILE A 185 2.62 8.79 9.88
CA ILE A 185 1.66 7.98 9.13
C ILE A 185 2.44 7.17 8.11
N ALA A 186 2.50 5.86 8.30
CA ALA A 186 3.20 4.95 7.40
C ALA A 186 2.21 4.05 6.66
N GLY A 187 2.36 3.93 5.35
CA GLY A 187 1.43 3.14 4.58
C GLY A 187 1.81 2.94 3.13
N GLY A 188 0.88 2.39 2.39
CA GLY A 188 1.00 2.26 0.95
C GLY A 188 -0.34 2.05 0.28
N SER A 189 -0.39 2.38 -1.00
CA SER A 189 -1.57 2.27 -1.83
C SER A 189 -1.21 1.91 -3.26
N GLU A 190 -2.11 1.16 -3.90
CA GLU A 190 -1.99 0.83 -5.33
C GLU A 190 -3.36 0.84 -5.99
N ALA A 191 -3.42 1.31 -7.24
CA ALA A 191 -4.60 1.30 -8.08
C ALA A 191 -4.18 0.95 -9.53
N ALA A 192 -3.75 -0.29 -9.73
CA ALA A 192 -3.18 -0.74 -11.00
C ALA A 192 -4.13 -1.63 -11.83
N ILE A 193 -5.41 -1.71 -11.48
CA ILE A 193 -6.41 -2.47 -12.25
C ILE A 193 -6.83 -1.65 -13.48
N HIS A 194 -5.96 -1.63 -14.46
CA HIS A 194 -6.12 -0.96 -15.75
C HIS A 194 -5.71 -1.93 -16.86
N PRO A 195 -6.24 -1.82 -18.10
CA PRO A 195 -5.93 -2.75 -19.20
C PRO A 195 -4.45 -3.01 -19.40
N LEU A 196 -3.63 -1.95 -19.42
CA LEU A 196 -2.19 -2.10 -19.71
C LEU A 196 -1.43 -2.88 -18.63
N PRO A 197 -1.54 -2.60 -17.32
CA PRO A 197 -0.94 -3.44 -16.28
C PRO A 197 -1.41 -4.88 -16.32
N ILE A 198 -2.72 -5.14 -16.52
CA ILE A 198 -3.25 -6.51 -16.65
C ILE A 198 -2.59 -7.23 -17.83
N ALA A 199 -2.56 -6.60 -19.00
CA ALA A 199 -1.94 -7.19 -20.19
C ALA A 199 -0.43 -7.42 -19.99
N ALA A 200 0.28 -6.47 -19.35
CA ALA A 200 1.71 -6.57 -19.09
C ALA A 200 2.05 -7.72 -18.13
N PHE A 201 1.36 -7.81 -16.99
CA PHE A 201 1.55 -8.91 -16.05
C PHE A 201 1.13 -10.26 -16.62
N ALA A 202 0.06 -10.30 -17.42
CA ALA A 202 -0.35 -11.52 -18.14
C ALA A 202 0.69 -11.97 -19.16
N SER A 203 1.34 -11.03 -19.86
CA SER A 203 2.43 -11.32 -20.81
C SER A 203 3.68 -11.88 -20.10
N MET A 204 3.92 -11.46 -18.86
CA MET A 204 4.96 -12.02 -17.98
C MET A 204 4.58 -13.42 -17.43
N GLN A 205 3.37 -13.91 -17.68
CA GLN A 205 2.82 -15.12 -17.08
C GLN A 205 2.76 -15.05 -15.53
N ALA A 206 2.60 -13.86 -14.99
CA ALA A 206 2.59 -13.61 -13.55
C ALA A 206 1.17 -13.67 -12.95
N LEU A 207 0.12 -13.48 -13.77
CA LEU A 207 -1.26 -13.53 -13.31
C LEU A 207 -1.87 -14.92 -13.46
N SER A 208 -2.70 -15.30 -12.48
CA SER A 208 -3.57 -16.46 -12.59
C SER A 208 -4.55 -16.28 -13.76
N ARG A 209 -4.81 -17.36 -14.48
CA ARG A 209 -5.76 -17.42 -15.59
C ARG A 209 -7.06 -18.17 -15.23
N ARG A 210 -7.38 -18.29 -13.96
CA ARG A 210 -8.60 -18.96 -13.48
C ARG A 210 -9.84 -18.07 -13.66
N ASN A 211 -10.10 -17.67 -14.91
CA ASN A 211 -11.23 -16.82 -15.26
C ASN A 211 -12.60 -17.45 -14.90
N ASP A 212 -12.67 -18.80 -14.88
CA ASP A 212 -13.90 -19.55 -14.58
C ASP A 212 -14.24 -19.53 -13.08
N ASP A 213 -13.25 -19.39 -12.21
CA ASP A 213 -13.45 -19.35 -10.75
C ASP A 213 -12.45 -18.38 -10.08
N PRO A 214 -12.67 -17.06 -10.21
CA PRO A 214 -11.80 -16.05 -9.62
C PRO A 214 -11.64 -16.17 -8.09
N ALA A 215 -12.67 -16.63 -7.39
CA ALA A 215 -12.69 -16.67 -5.94
C ALA A 215 -11.59 -17.55 -5.33
N ILE A 216 -11.13 -18.58 -6.07
CA ILE A 216 -10.07 -19.50 -5.65
C ILE A 216 -8.75 -19.28 -6.39
N ALA A 217 -8.63 -18.22 -7.18
CA ALA A 217 -7.44 -17.98 -8.01
C ALA A 217 -6.21 -17.64 -7.16
N SER A 218 -6.37 -16.81 -6.14
CA SER A 218 -5.29 -16.54 -5.19
C SER A 218 -5.11 -17.72 -4.23
N ARG A 219 -4.00 -18.43 -4.39
CA ARG A 219 -3.72 -19.66 -3.63
C ARG A 219 -2.21 -19.81 -3.34
N PRO A 220 -1.66 -18.90 -2.50
CA PRO A 220 -0.24 -18.92 -2.18
C PRO A 220 0.19 -20.25 -1.59
N TYR A 221 1.39 -20.72 -1.95
CA TYR A 221 2.00 -22.00 -1.56
C TYR A 221 1.29 -23.27 -2.06
N ASP A 222 0.12 -23.17 -2.68
CA ASP A 222 -0.59 -24.33 -3.26
C ASP A 222 0.17 -24.87 -4.49
N LEU A 223 0.20 -26.18 -4.66
CA LEU A 223 0.85 -26.82 -5.81
C LEU A 223 0.19 -26.45 -7.14
N GLY A 224 -1.11 -26.19 -7.13
CA GLY A 224 -1.89 -25.81 -8.31
C GLY A 224 -1.95 -24.30 -8.56
N ARG A 225 -1.15 -23.47 -7.88
CA ARG A 225 -1.09 -22.02 -8.17
C ARG A 225 -0.55 -21.76 -9.58
N ASP A 226 -1.09 -20.77 -10.24
CA ASP A 226 -0.75 -20.40 -11.62
C ASP A 226 -0.48 -18.89 -11.81
N GLY A 227 -0.27 -18.17 -10.72
CA GLY A 227 0.01 -16.74 -10.69
C GLY A 227 -0.74 -16.03 -9.58
N PHE A 228 -0.50 -14.71 -9.43
CA PHE A 228 -1.21 -13.88 -8.46
C PHE A 228 -2.49 -13.26 -9.04
N VAL A 229 -3.34 -12.70 -8.20
CA VAL A 229 -4.50 -11.89 -8.58
C VAL A 229 -4.15 -10.42 -8.40
N LEU A 230 -4.31 -9.61 -9.45
CA LEU A 230 -4.09 -8.18 -9.36
C LEU A 230 -5.13 -7.56 -8.43
N GLY A 231 -4.68 -6.78 -7.46
CA GLY A 231 -5.52 -6.10 -6.48
C GLY A 231 -5.29 -4.59 -6.44
N GLU A 232 -6.22 -3.89 -5.80
CA GLU A 232 -6.09 -2.47 -5.49
C GLU A 232 -6.51 -2.20 -4.05
N GLY A 233 -6.09 -1.06 -3.50
CA GLY A 233 -6.44 -0.64 -2.16
C GLY A 233 -5.32 0.14 -1.47
N ALA A 234 -5.48 0.34 -0.17
CA ALA A 234 -4.49 0.99 0.68
C ALA A 234 -4.56 0.47 2.12
N ALA A 235 -3.44 0.56 2.82
CA ALA A 235 -3.39 0.40 4.26
C ALA A 235 -2.44 1.43 4.89
N ALA A 236 -2.77 1.86 6.09
CA ALA A 236 -2.03 2.86 6.85
C ALA A 236 -1.92 2.45 8.32
N LEU A 237 -0.78 2.79 8.92
CA LEU A 237 -0.55 2.70 10.36
C LEU A 237 -0.15 4.08 10.89
N VAL A 238 -0.66 4.44 12.06
CA VAL A 238 -0.10 5.51 12.86
C VAL A 238 0.96 4.93 13.76
N VAL A 239 2.19 5.39 13.58
CA VAL A 239 3.37 4.93 14.30
C VAL A 239 3.93 6.11 15.09
N GLU A 240 4.19 5.93 16.37
CA GLU A 240 4.68 7.00 17.23
C GLU A 240 5.64 6.49 18.30
N THR A 241 6.34 7.42 18.95
CA THR A 241 7.15 7.03 20.10
C THR A 241 6.25 6.62 21.28
N GLU A 242 6.65 5.60 22.03
CA GLU A 242 5.89 5.14 23.21
C GLU A 242 5.66 6.28 24.22
N GLU A 243 6.65 7.16 24.35
CA GLU A 243 6.56 8.33 25.22
C GLU A 243 5.39 9.24 24.82
N HIS A 244 5.31 9.58 23.53
CA HIS A 244 4.21 10.41 22.98
C HIS A 244 2.86 9.71 23.15
N ALA A 245 2.78 8.42 22.80
CA ALA A 245 1.56 7.63 22.91
C ALA A 245 1.03 7.58 24.35
N LYS A 246 1.92 7.33 25.33
CA LYS A 246 1.56 7.28 26.75
C LYS A 246 1.16 8.65 27.29
N ALA A 247 1.85 9.73 26.90
CA ALA A 247 1.54 11.08 27.35
C ALA A 247 0.11 11.51 26.98
N ARG A 248 -0.40 11.06 25.86
CA ARG A 248 -1.76 11.35 25.39
C ARG A 248 -2.79 10.25 25.74
N GLY A 249 -2.38 9.17 26.43
CA GLY A 249 -3.26 8.07 26.81
C GLY A 249 -3.75 7.23 25.62
N ALA A 250 -2.94 7.10 24.55
CA ALA A 250 -3.29 6.36 23.36
C ALA A 250 -3.45 4.85 23.64
N ARG A 251 -4.36 4.20 22.89
CA ARG A 251 -4.34 2.76 22.78
C ARG A 251 -3.12 2.34 21.96
N ILE A 252 -2.38 1.38 22.47
CA ILE A 252 -1.24 0.77 21.78
C ILE A 252 -1.66 -0.62 21.31
N TYR A 253 -1.58 -0.85 19.99
CA TYR A 253 -1.88 -2.15 19.39
C TYR A 253 -0.69 -3.10 19.47
N ALA A 254 0.49 -2.58 19.14
CA ALA A 254 1.72 -3.35 19.08
C ALA A 254 2.94 -2.44 19.21
N GLU A 255 4.10 -3.02 19.47
CA GLU A 255 5.40 -2.37 19.37
C GLU A 255 6.02 -2.70 18.00
N LEU A 256 6.52 -1.70 17.28
CA LEU A 256 7.32 -1.86 16.08
C LEU A 256 8.79 -1.96 16.50
N LEU A 257 9.32 -3.16 16.48
CA LEU A 257 10.63 -3.46 17.08
C LEU A 257 11.80 -3.12 16.16
N GLY A 258 11.60 -3.13 14.86
CA GLY A 258 12.65 -2.86 13.88
C GLY A 258 12.28 -3.34 12.47
N GLY A 259 13.21 -3.17 11.55
CA GLY A 259 13.08 -3.62 10.17
C GLY A 259 14.42 -3.67 9.48
N ALA A 260 14.46 -4.24 8.29
CA ALA A 260 15.67 -4.26 7.46
C ALA A 260 15.31 -4.30 5.97
N VAL A 261 16.18 -3.71 5.17
CA VAL A 261 16.10 -3.72 3.70
C VAL A 261 17.36 -4.36 3.15
N THR A 262 17.22 -5.30 2.22
CA THR A 262 18.32 -5.95 1.51
C THR A 262 18.00 -6.05 0.02
N SER A 263 19.00 -6.40 -0.78
CA SER A 263 18.86 -6.62 -2.22
C SER A 263 19.48 -7.95 -2.62
N ASP A 264 18.83 -8.65 -3.54
CA ASP A 264 19.37 -9.89 -4.14
C ASP A 264 20.55 -9.63 -5.06
N ALA A 265 20.51 -8.52 -5.80
CA ALA A 265 21.46 -8.22 -6.89
C ALA A 265 21.63 -9.42 -7.88
N TYR A 266 20.53 -10.17 -8.07
CA TYR A 266 20.53 -11.42 -8.83
C TYR A 266 19.89 -11.25 -10.21
N HIS A 267 18.62 -10.82 -10.29
CA HIS A 267 17.88 -10.68 -11.54
C HIS A 267 16.86 -9.55 -11.44
N ILE A 268 16.45 -8.99 -12.59
CA ILE A 268 15.56 -7.82 -12.62
C ILE A 268 14.15 -8.11 -12.05
N THR A 269 13.67 -9.35 -12.17
CA THR A 269 12.32 -9.76 -11.73
C THR A 269 12.30 -11.04 -10.89
N ALA A 270 13.22 -11.97 -11.11
CA ALA A 270 13.25 -13.25 -10.39
C ALA A 270 14.01 -13.11 -9.05
N PRO A 271 13.44 -13.61 -7.94
CA PRO A 271 14.18 -13.66 -6.68
C PRO A 271 15.35 -14.64 -6.77
N ASP A 272 16.36 -14.42 -5.93
CA ASP A 272 17.46 -15.37 -5.73
C ASP A 272 16.88 -16.74 -5.31
N PRO A 273 17.16 -17.83 -6.06
CA PRO A 273 16.62 -19.16 -5.75
C PRO A 273 16.97 -19.67 -4.34
N GLU A 274 18.12 -19.23 -3.79
CA GLU A 274 18.53 -19.57 -2.43
C GLU A 274 17.84 -18.73 -1.35
N GLY A 275 17.16 -17.63 -1.74
CA GLY A 275 16.50 -16.72 -0.82
C GLY A 275 17.44 -16.01 0.15
N SER A 276 18.71 -15.87 -0.21
CA SER A 276 19.76 -15.41 0.70
C SER A 276 19.54 -13.98 1.19
N ALA A 277 19.04 -13.08 0.33
CA ALA A 277 18.76 -11.70 0.72
C ALA A 277 17.51 -11.60 1.63
N ALA A 278 16.45 -12.34 1.33
CA ALA A 278 15.28 -12.40 2.19
C ALA A 278 15.64 -12.93 3.58
N ALA A 279 16.46 -13.99 3.65
CA ALA A 279 16.98 -14.52 4.91
C ALA A 279 17.81 -13.50 5.69
N ARG A 280 18.68 -12.72 4.99
CA ARG A 280 19.46 -11.64 5.63
C ARG A 280 18.55 -10.52 6.16
N ALA A 281 17.51 -10.12 5.41
CA ALA A 281 16.57 -9.11 5.85
C ALA A 281 15.82 -9.53 7.12
N MET A 282 15.27 -10.75 7.13
CA MET A 282 14.60 -11.32 8.31
C MET A 282 15.53 -11.40 9.52
N LYS A 283 16.74 -11.92 9.32
CA LYS A 283 17.75 -12.02 10.40
C LYS A 283 18.10 -10.65 10.95
N ALA A 284 18.41 -9.70 10.10
CA ALA A 284 18.77 -8.34 10.52
C ALA A 284 17.62 -7.63 11.26
N ALA A 285 16.36 -7.82 10.83
CA ALA A 285 15.20 -7.28 11.53
C ALA A 285 15.04 -7.88 12.92
N ILE A 286 15.20 -9.20 13.09
CA ILE A 286 15.13 -9.89 14.38
C ILE A 286 16.28 -9.46 15.30
N GLU A 287 17.50 -9.40 14.79
CA GLU A 287 18.68 -8.96 15.55
C GLU A 287 18.54 -7.48 15.98
N GLY A 288 18.08 -6.61 15.05
CA GLY A 288 17.81 -5.20 15.34
C GLY A 288 16.72 -4.99 16.40
N ALA A 289 15.75 -5.91 16.48
CA ALA A 289 14.72 -5.95 17.51
C ALA A 289 15.24 -6.46 18.88
N GLY A 290 16.46 -6.98 18.96
CA GLY A 290 16.97 -7.65 20.15
C GLY A 290 16.26 -8.97 20.46
N ALA A 291 15.60 -9.56 19.46
CA ALA A 291 14.85 -10.81 19.56
C ALA A 291 15.65 -12.01 19.02
N SER A 292 15.14 -13.20 19.23
CA SER A 292 15.68 -14.46 18.72
C SER A 292 14.69 -15.13 17.76
N LEU A 293 15.15 -16.09 16.98
CA LEU A 293 14.27 -16.86 16.07
C LEU A 293 13.14 -17.58 16.82
N SER A 294 13.38 -18.00 18.06
CA SER A 294 12.36 -18.66 18.89
C SER A 294 11.22 -17.74 19.34
N ASP A 295 11.40 -16.42 19.25
CA ASP A 295 10.38 -15.44 19.59
C ASP A 295 9.41 -15.19 18.42
N VAL A 296 9.76 -15.66 17.21
CA VAL A 296 8.92 -15.52 16.02
C VAL A 296 7.86 -16.60 16.00
N VAL A 297 6.61 -16.21 16.19
CA VAL A 297 5.45 -17.13 16.22
C VAL A 297 4.60 -17.07 14.93
N HIS A 298 4.78 -16.04 14.10
CA HIS A 298 4.06 -15.87 12.85
C HIS A 298 4.91 -15.13 11.81
N VAL A 299 4.78 -15.52 10.55
CA VAL A 299 5.37 -14.83 9.40
C VAL A 299 4.26 -14.51 8.41
N ASN A 300 3.98 -13.22 8.24
CA ASN A 300 3.12 -12.76 7.14
C ASN A 300 3.98 -12.62 5.89
N ALA A 301 3.99 -13.65 5.07
CA ALA A 301 4.84 -13.72 3.89
C ALA A 301 4.21 -13.00 2.69
N HIS A 302 5.05 -12.53 1.76
CA HIS A 302 4.59 -11.90 0.52
C HIS A 302 3.76 -12.87 -0.34
N ALA A 303 4.22 -14.10 -0.51
CA ALA A 303 3.44 -15.24 -1.02
C ALA A 303 2.66 -14.98 -2.32
N THR A 304 3.29 -14.43 -3.32
CA THR A 304 2.72 -14.22 -4.67
C THR A 304 2.34 -15.51 -5.40
#